data_34fcd9c39dec773271e0d55f9017f6da
#
_entry.id   34fcd9c39dec773271e0d55f9017f6da
#
_cell.length_a   1.000
_cell.length_b   1.000
_cell.length_c   1.000
_cell.angle_alpha   90.00
_cell.angle_beta   90.00
_cell.angle_gamma   90.00
#
_symmetry.space_group_name_H-M   'P 1'
#
loop_
_entity.id
_entity.type
_entity.pdbx_description
1 polymer ?
#
loop_
_entity_poly.entity_id
_entity_poly.type
_entity_poly.pdbx_seq_one_letter_code
_entity_poly.pdbx_strand_id
1 'polypeptide(L)'
;MERVIGIDLGTFNSCVAVVESGTPVVIANRGGYKVTPSMVAVTEGGKRLVGHIAKRQAVTNAENTVFAAKRLIGRKWETPQVKNAIQTCPFHIVEGPHGDCRIKMRDKVY
;
A
#
# COMPACT_ATOMS: atom_id res chain seq x y z
N MET A 1 -7.38 -30.94 3.26
CA MET A 1 -7.60 -30.30 1.95
C MET A 1 -6.85 -28.97 1.93
N GLU A 2 -5.96 -28.85 0.98
CA GLU A 2 -5.23 -27.59 0.77
C GLU A 2 -6.13 -26.57 0.10
N ARG A 3 -6.04 -25.33 0.56
CA ARG A 3 -6.70 -24.21 -0.10
C ARG A 3 -5.65 -23.24 -0.62
N VAL A 4 -5.85 -22.79 -1.84
CA VAL A 4 -4.99 -21.81 -2.48
C VAL A 4 -5.78 -20.53 -2.66
N ILE A 5 -5.18 -19.42 -2.28
CA ILE A 5 -5.77 -18.11 -2.53
C ILE A 5 -4.98 -17.40 -3.62
N GLY A 6 -5.68 -16.61 -4.42
CA GLY A 6 -5.06 -15.71 -5.39
C GLY A 6 -5.16 -14.29 -4.88
N ILE A 7 -4.07 -13.54 -4.98
CA ILE A 7 -4.04 -12.14 -4.58
C ILE A 7 -3.67 -11.30 -5.80
N ASP A 8 -4.53 -10.34 -6.12
CA ASP A 8 -4.22 -9.29 -7.09
C ASP A 8 -3.78 -8.07 -6.30
N LEU A 9 -2.49 -7.86 -6.22
CA LEU A 9 -1.91 -6.71 -5.51
C LEU A 9 -1.71 -5.58 -6.51
N GLY A 10 -2.77 -4.83 -6.76
CA GLY A 10 -2.75 -3.72 -7.72
C GLY A 10 -2.10 -2.46 -7.17
N THR A 11 -1.79 -1.54 -8.07
CA THR A 11 -1.19 -0.24 -7.70
C THR A 11 -2.11 0.57 -6.79
N PHE A 12 -3.41 0.58 -7.09
CA PHE A 12 -4.39 1.36 -6.34
C PHE A 12 -5.37 0.49 -5.55
N ASN A 13 -5.68 -0.70 -6.05
CA ASN A 13 -6.65 -1.60 -5.43
C ASN A 13 -6.14 -3.03 -5.44
N SER A 14 -6.46 -3.75 -4.38
CA SER A 14 -6.10 -5.15 -4.21
C SER A 14 -7.34 -6.00 -3.99
N CYS A 15 -7.30 -7.25 -4.38
CA CYS A 15 -8.35 -8.19 -4.07
C CYS A 15 -7.80 -9.61 -3.86
N VAL A 16 -8.59 -10.42 -3.16
CA VAL A 16 -8.24 -11.81 -2.83
C VAL A 16 -9.38 -12.72 -3.27
N ALA A 17 -9.05 -13.82 -3.88
CA ALA A 17 -10.03 -14.82 -4.31
C ALA A 17 -9.61 -16.22 -3.88
N VAL A 18 -10.61 -17.08 -3.72
CA VAL A 18 -10.43 -18.50 -3.43
C VAL A 18 -11.27 -19.29 -4.44
N VAL A 19 -10.86 -20.52 -4.75
CA VAL A 19 -11.66 -21.40 -5.60
C VAL A 19 -12.60 -22.22 -4.73
N GLU A 20 -13.88 -22.08 -4.99
CA GLU A 20 -14.94 -22.87 -4.33
C GLU A 20 -15.71 -23.64 -5.39
N SER A 21 -15.78 -24.97 -5.23
CA SER A 21 -16.50 -25.85 -6.17
C SER A 21 -16.12 -25.58 -7.64
N GLY A 22 -14.83 -25.37 -7.90
CA GLY A 22 -14.30 -25.13 -9.23
C GLY A 22 -14.46 -23.70 -9.75
N THR A 23 -15.04 -22.80 -8.96
CA THR A 23 -15.30 -21.41 -9.37
C THR A 23 -14.53 -20.43 -8.49
N PRO A 24 -13.82 -19.44 -9.08
CA PRO A 24 -13.18 -18.39 -8.29
C PRO A 24 -14.22 -17.51 -7.62
N VAL A 25 -14.01 -17.25 -6.34
CA VAL A 25 -14.88 -16.37 -5.54
C VAL A 25 -14.03 -15.34 -4.84
N VAL A 26 -14.36 -14.07 -5.01
CA VAL A 26 -13.66 -12.97 -4.33
C VAL A 26 -14.05 -12.94 -2.86
N ILE A 27 -13.05 -12.88 -2.00
CA ILE A 27 -13.24 -12.80 -0.56
C ILE A 27 -13.41 -11.34 -0.16
N ALA A 28 -14.51 -11.04 0.54
CA ALA A 28 -14.73 -9.70 1.06
C ALA A 28 -13.79 -9.41 2.23
N ASN A 29 -13.36 -8.16 2.37
CA ASN A 29 -12.57 -7.72 3.50
C ASN A 29 -13.45 -7.53 4.76
N ARG A 30 -12.85 -7.08 5.85
CA ARG A 30 -13.57 -6.89 7.12
C ARG A 30 -14.74 -5.90 7.03
N GLY A 31 -14.65 -4.93 6.10
CA GLY A 31 -15.71 -3.97 5.87
C GLY A 31 -16.81 -4.46 4.92
N GLY A 32 -16.69 -5.68 4.41
CA GLY A 32 -17.63 -6.24 3.46
C GLY A 32 -17.36 -5.88 2.01
N TYR A 33 -16.26 -5.21 1.70
CA TYR A 33 -15.91 -4.82 0.34
C TYR A 33 -15.10 -5.90 -0.35
N LYS A 34 -15.36 -6.12 -1.62
CA LYS A 34 -14.62 -7.09 -2.45
C LYS A 34 -13.29 -6.57 -2.95
N VAL A 35 -13.07 -5.27 -2.87
CA VAL A 35 -11.83 -4.62 -3.28
C VAL A 35 -11.33 -3.81 -2.08
N THR A 36 -10.01 -3.86 -1.86
CA THR A 36 -9.36 -3.13 -0.77
C THR A 36 -8.41 -2.12 -1.39
N PRO A 37 -8.51 -0.82 -1.04
CA PRO A 37 -7.53 0.16 -1.50
C PRO A 37 -6.12 -0.26 -1.09
N SER A 38 -5.16 -0.14 -2.03
CA SER A 38 -3.74 -0.43 -1.76
C SER A 38 -3.13 0.77 -1.04
N MET A 39 -3.59 1.00 0.18
CA MET A 39 -3.19 2.13 1.02
C MET A 39 -2.87 1.66 2.43
N VAL A 40 -1.83 2.24 3.01
CA VAL A 40 -1.39 1.96 4.37
C VAL A 40 -1.10 3.29 5.05
N ALA A 41 -1.53 3.43 6.28
CA ALA A 41 -1.26 4.61 7.07
C ALA A 41 -0.79 4.23 8.47
N VAL A 42 -0.10 5.16 9.13
CA VAL A 42 0.28 5.02 10.54
C VAL A 42 -0.30 6.22 11.29
N THR A 43 -1.11 5.94 12.30
CA THR A 43 -1.74 6.97 13.12
C THR A 43 -0.72 7.63 14.05
N GLU A 44 -1.11 8.75 14.66
CA GLU A 44 -0.31 9.43 15.66
C GLU A 44 0.08 8.51 16.82
N GLY A 45 -0.80 7.60 17.21
CA GLY A 45 -0.51 6.60 18.25
C GLY A 45 0.31 5.42 17.79
N GLY A 46 0.75 5.39 16.51
CA GLY A 46 1.56 4.31 15.98
C GLY A 46 0.77 3.11 15.44
N LYS A 47 -0.54 3.21 15.36
CA LYS A 47 -1.38 2.12 14.85
C LYS A 47 -1.34 2.10 13.32
N ARG A 48 -1.16 0.91 12.76
CA ARG A 48 -1.18 0.71 11.30
C ARG A 48 -2.62 0.54 10.81
N LEU A 49 -2.95 1.28 9.77
CA LEU A 49 -4.24 1.18 9.07
C LEU A 49 -4.02 0.68 7.65
N VAL A 50 -4.91 -0.18 7.17
CA VAL A 50 -4.82 -0.74 5.82
C VAL A 50 -6.17 -0.64 5.13
N GLY A 51 -6.16 -0.27 3.84
CA GLY A 51 -7.34 -0.28 3.01
C GLY A 51 -8.25 0.93 3.22
N HIS A 52 -9.56 0.69 3.31
CA HIS A 52 -10.55 1.76 3.39
C HIS A 52 -10.35 2.68 4.60
N ILE A 53 -9.98 2.12 5.74
CA ILE A 53 -9.73 2.92 6.95
C ILE A 53 -8.51 3.84 6.76
N ALA A 54 -7.49 3.39 6.04
CA ALA A 54 -6.36 4.24 5.69
C ALA A 54 -6.79 5.35 4.72
N LYS A 55 -7.60 5.01 3.72
CA LYS A 55 -8.08 5.96 2.73
C LYS A 55 -8.94 7.06 3.35
N ARG A 56 -9.84 6.71 4.27
CA ARG A 56 -10.75 7.67 4.89
C ARG A 56 -10.04 8.76 5.68
N GLN A 57 -8.91 8.46 6.29
CA GLN A 57 -8.16 9.43 7.10
C GLN A 57 -7.00 10.08 6.33
N ALA A 58 -6.87 9.80 5.03
CA ALA A 58 -5.73 10.29 4.24
C ALA A 58 -5.62 11.82 4.23
N VAL A 59 -6.73 12.53 4.15
CA VAL A 59 -6.74 14.00 4.10
C VAL A 59 -6.15 14.61 5.37
N THR A 60 -6.43 14.01 6.52
CA THR A 60 -5.97 14.54 7.82
C THR A 60 -4.59 14.00 8.21
N ASN A 61 -4.05 13.04 7.49
CA ASN A 61 -2.78 12.37 7.82
C ASN A 61 -2.00 12.05 6.54
N ALA A 62 -1.97 12.99 5.60
CA ALA A 62 -1.40 12.74 4.27
C ALA A 62 0.07 12.35 4.30
N GLU A 63 0.86 12.92 5.19
CA GLU A 63 2.29 12.63 5.28
C GLU A 63 2.59 11.21 5.72
N ASN A 64 1.65 10.54 6.38
CA ASN A 64 1.82 9.20 6.90
C ASN A 64 0.82 8.20 6.31
N THR A 65 0.31 8.51 5.12
CA THR A 65 -0.60 7.64 4.36
C THR A 65 0.02 7.38 3.00
N VAL A 66 0.35 6.11 2.74
CA VAL A 66 1.06 5.71 1.54
C VAL A 66 0.09 5.05 0.57
N PHE A 67 0.15 5.47 -0.69
CA PHE A 67 -0.61 4.89 -1.80
C PHE A 67 0.30 4.76 -3.01
N ALA A 68 -0.07 3.90 -3.95
CA ALA A 68 0.67 3.68 -5.19
C ALA A 68 2.16 3.34 -4.97
N ALA A 69 2.50 2.73 -3.83
CA ALA A 69 3.87 2.35 -3.50
C ALA A 69 4.47 1.38 -4.51
N LYS A 70 3.63 0.64 -5.22
CA LYS A 70 4.07 -0.29 -6.25
C LYS A 70 4.87 0.39 -7.36
N ARG A 71 4.64 1.68 -7.60
CA ARG A 71 5.40 2.48 -8.57
C ARG A 71 6.84 2.72 -8.12
N LEU A 72 7.13 2.56 -6.82
CA LEU A 72 8.45 2.80 -6.23
C LEU A 72 9.19 1.49 -5.93
N ILE A 73 8.50 0.37 -5.82
CA ILE A 73 9.10 -0.93 -5.51
C ILE A 73 10.14 -1.29 -6.59
N GLY A 74 11.33 -1.64 -6.14
CA GLY A 74 12.42 -2.04 -7.03
C GLY A 74 13.12 -0.89 -7.74
N ARG A 75 12.72 0.36 -7.49
CA ARG A 75 13.34 1.53 -8.09
C ARG A 75 14.54 2.00 -7.27
N LYS A 76 15.56 2.50 -7.96
CA LYS A 76 16.69 3.17 -7.32
C LYS A 76 16.35 4.63 -7.06
N TRP A 77 16.94 5.19 -6.02
CA TRP A 77 16.75 6.59 -5.61
C TRP A 77 16.98 7.57 -6.77
N GLU A 78 18.00 7.32 -7.59
CA GLU A 78 18.41 8.22 -8.67
C GLU A 78 17.59 8.10 -9.96
N THR A 79 16.43 7.43 -9.92
CA THR A 79 15.60 7.29 -11.12
C THR A 79 14.65 8.47 -11.27
N PRO A 80 14.28 8.83 -12.53
CA PRO A 80 13.30 9.91 -12.76
C PRO A 80 11.95 9.64 -12.11
N GLN A 81 11.52 8.39 -12.05
CA GLN A 81 10.26 7.99 -11.43
C GLN A 81 10.22 8.35 -9.95
N VAL A 82 11.31 8.09 -9.22
CA VAL A 82 11.43 8.42 -7.80
C VAL A 82 11.50 9.93 -7.60
N LYS A 83 12.27 10.63 -8.41
CA LYS A 83 12.38 12.10 -8.32
C LYS A 83 11.03 12.77 -8.57
N ASN A 84 10.25 12.27 -9.53
CA ASN A 84 8.91 12.77 -9.78
C ASN A 84 7.99 12.51 -8.60
N ALA A 85 8.05 11.31 -8.02
CA ALA A 85 7.23 10.93 -6.87
C ALA A 85 7.51 11.80 -5.64
N ILE A 86 8.76 12.16 -5.40
CA ILE A 86 9.14 13.06 -4.30
C ILE A 86 8.41 14.40 -4.41
N GLN A 87 8.25 14.90 -5.63
CA GLN A 87 7.58 16.19 -5.86
C GLN A 87 6.05 16.10 -5.81
N THR A 88 5.47 14.94 -6.13
CA THR A 88 4.02 14.81 -6.32
C THR A 88 3.32 14.08 -5.20
N CYS A 89 4.02 13.25 -4.42
CA CYS A 89 3.41 12.48 -3.34
C CYS A 89 3.50 13.23 -2.00
N PRO A 90 2.44 13.19 -1.19
CA PRO A 90 2.44 13.87 0.11
C PRO A 90 3.24 13.14 1.18
N PHE A 91 3.50 11.84 1.01
CA PHE A 91 4.29 11.08 1.98
C PHE A 91 5.78 11.21 1.70
N HIS A 92 6.61 10.92 2.70
CA HIS A 92 8.05 11.12 2.63
C HIS A 92 8.76 9.93 1.98
N ILE A 93 9.44 10.20 0.87
CA ILE A 93 10.27 9.22 0.16
C ILE A 93 11.72 9.55 0.49
N VAL A 94 12.48 8.57 0.96
CA VAL A 94 13.85 8.78 1.42
C VAL A 94 14.79 7.78 0.75
N GLU A 95 16.08 8.13 0.70
CA GLU A 95 17.10 7.23 0.17
C GLU A 95 17.49 6.19 1.23
N GLY A 96 17.54 4.92 0.84
CA GLY A 96 18.04 3.84 1.68
C GLY A 96 19.55 3.67 1.59
N PRO A 97 20.13 2.78 2.42
CA PRO A 97 21.58 2.63 2.54
C PRO A 97 22.27 2.06 1.28
N HIS A 98 21.50 1.48 0.37
CA HIS A 98 22.05 0.89 -0.87
C HIS A 98 21.62 1.62 -2.12
N GLY A 99 21.25 2.91 -2.00
CA GLY A 99 20.74 3.68 -3.12
C GLY A 99 19.33 3.27 -3.53
N ASP A 100 18.64 2.55 -2.67
CA ASP A 100 17.26 2.15 -2.88
C ASP A 100 16.30 3.25 -2.43
N CYS A 101 15.05 3.11 -2.84
CA CYS A 101 13.97 4.02 -2.46
C CYS A 101 13.22 3.44 -1.26
N ARG A 102 13.01 4.25 -0.23
CA ARG A 102 12.26 3.87 0.96
C ARG A 102 11.23 4.92 1.32
N ILE A 103 10.28 4.56 2.15
CA ILE A 103 9.21 5.45 2.59
C ILE A 103 9.28 5.60 4.10
N LYS A 104 9.26 6.85 4.57
CA LYS A 104 9.23 7.12 6.01
C LYS A 104 7.81 7.44 6.45
N MET A 105 7.34 6.71 7.45
CA MET A 105 6.07 6.99 8.14
C MET A 105 6.33 7.09 9.63
N ARG A 106 6.02 8.25 10.22
CA ARG A 106 6.30 8.54 11.63
C ARG A 106 7.80 8.34 11.90
N ASP A 107 8.14 7.44 12.81
CA ASP A 107 9.53 7.20 13.22
C ASP A 107 10.20 6.05 12.47
N LYS A 108 9.50 5.41 11.54
CA LYS A 108 10.02 4.22 10.86
C LYS A 108 10.20 4.44 9.37
N VAL A 109 11.23 3.76 8.84
CA VAL A 109 11.54 3.74 7.41
C VAL A 109 11.26 2.33 6.89
N TYR A 110 10.49 2.27 5.82
CA TYR A 110 10.10 1.01 5.19
C TYR A 110 10.71 0.83 3.82
#